data_6735f4bc4420ca50723fea9c737e53ff
#
_entry.id   6735f4bc4420ca50723fea9c737e53ff
#
_cell.length_a   1.000
_cell.length_b   1.000
_cell.length_c   1.000
_cell.angle_alpha   90.00
_cell.angle_beta   90.00
_cell.angle_gamma   90.00
#
_symmetry.space_group_name_H-M   'P 1'
#
loop_
_entity.id
_entity.type
_entity.pdbx_description
1 polymer ?
#
loop_
_entity_poly.entity_id
_entity_poly.type
_entity_poly.pdbx_seq_one_letter_code
_entity_poly.pdbx_strand_id
1 'polypeptide(L)'
;MVSHIKDINLWESGELKLSWVRSHMPLLDGIQKDFEKTQPFKGLKVALSVHLEAKTAHLCEVMAAGGAQMYITGSNPLSTQDDVAAALVHEGLNVFAIHGCNEKEYFEDIRRVLEVGPNIIIDDGGDLVTTLHNEYPQLLPQVIGGCEETTTGILRLKAMDAAGKLQFPMMLVNDADCKHLFDNRYGTGQSVWDGINRTTNLIVAGKNVVVAGYGWCGKGVAMRAKGLGAEVIVTEVDPIKAMEAVMDGFKVMPMRQAAAEGDFFITVTGCEDVIGPDDFLQMKDGAICCNAGHFDVEVAVAKLKAMAVSHKPARNNIEGYTLPNGKNIYIIAEGRLVNLAAGDGHPAEIMDMSFAIQALSARYLVENKNKLTQKLNNVPRAVDMEVARRKLANWGVSIDTLTKEQHHYLFGE
;
A
#
# COMPACT_ATOMS: atom_id res chain seq x y z
N MET A 1 25.16 -6.93 11.93
CA MET A 1 24.29 -6.12 12.82
C MET A 1 23.26 -7.10 13.40
N VAL A 2 22.87 -6.95 14.66
CA VAL A 2 21.85 -7.83 15.25
C VAL A 2 20.50 -7.27 14.88
N SER A 3 19.61 -8.10 14.37
CA SER A 3 18.21 -7.71 14.05
C SER A 3 17.48 -7.18 15.28
N HIS A 4 16.52 -6.27 15.07
CA HIS A 4 15.68 -5.69 16.12
C HIS A 4 14.23 -6.11 15.90
N ILE A 5 13.82 -7.20 16.54
CA ILE A 5 12.50 -7.79 16.45
C ILE A 5 11.98 -8.10 17.86
N LYS A 6 10.69 -8.34 17.99
CA LYS A 6 10.04 -8.57 19.28
C LYS A 6 10.46 -9.88 19.95
N ASP A 7 10.36 -11.00 19.25
CA ASP A 7 10.68 -12.32 19.76
C ASP A 7 10.97 -13.30 18.62
N ILE A 8 12.16 -13.87 18.58
CA ILE A 8 12.54 -14.86 17.56
C ILE A 8 11.72 -16.17 17.66
N ASN A 9 11.21 -16.51 18.83
CA ASN A 9 10.43 -17.74 19.03
C ASN A 9 9.06 -17.73 18.31
N LEU A 10 8.66 -16.60 17.74
CA LEU A 10 7.44 -16.50 16.94
C LEU A 10 7.60 -17.03 15.50
N TRP A 11 8.82 -17.42 15.09
CA TRP A 11 9.15 -17.75 13.70
C TRP A 11 8.28 -18.85 13.09
N GLU A 12 7.87 -19.89 13.85
CA GLU A 12 7.02 -20.96 13.34
C GLU A 12 5.65 -20.46 12.88
N SER A 13 5.05 -19.53 13.63
CA SER A 13 3.80 -18.86 13.22
C SER A 13 3.97 -18.04 11.95
N GLY A 14 5.09 -17.31 11.85
CA GLY A 14 5.44 -16.55 10.65
C GLY A 14 5.63 -17.46 9.44
N GLU A 15 6.36 -18.58 9.61
CA GLU A 15 6.59 -19.55 8.53
C GLU A 15 5.30 -20.15 7.98
N LEU A 16 4.31 -20.42 8.83
CA LEU A 16 2.99 -20.87 8.38
C LEU A 16 2.34 -19.86 7.44
N LYS A 17 2.44 -18.56 7.76
CA LYS A 17 1.93 -17.47 6.90
C LYS A 17 2.72 -17.36 5.59
N LEU A 18 4.05 -17.43 5.66
CA LEU A 18 4.92 -17.38 4.48
C LEU A 18 4.65 -18.58 3.56
N SER A 19 4.57 -19.77 4.08
CA SER A 19 4.27 -21.00 3.34
C SER A 19 2.94 -20.88 2.58
N TRP A 20 1.90 -20.34 3.24
CA TRP A 20 0.62 -20.07 2.60
C TRP A 20 0.75 -19.08 1.46
N VAL A 21 1.43 -17.97 1.68
CA VAL A 21 1.60 -16.89 0.70
C VAL A 21 2.42 -17.36 -0.50
N ARG A 22 3.54 -18.05 -0.30
CA ARG A 22 4.36 -18.63 -1.37
C ARG A 22 3.50 -19.50 -2.31
N SER A 23 2.60 -20.34 -1.76
CA SER A 23 1.72 -21.18 -2.58
C SER A 23 0.70 -20.40 -3.44
N HIS A 24 0.49 -19.11 -3.18
CA HIS A 24 -0.46 -18.24 -3.87
C HIS A 24 0.19 -17.06 -4.64
N MET A 25 1.53 -17.06 -4.73
CA MET A 25 2.29 -16.05 -5.45
C MET A 25 3.24 -16.67 -6.52
N PRO A 26 2.69 -17.46 -7.46
CA PRO A 26 3.48 -18.24 -8.41
C PRO A 26 4.26 -17.38 -9.41
N LEU A 27 3.85 -16.14 -9.66
CA LEU A 27 4.58 -15.21 -10.51
C LEU A 27 5.89 -14.81 -9.84
N LEU A 28 5.85 -14.50 -8.56
CA LEU A 28 7.02 -14.13 -7.78
C LEU A 28 7.98 -15.32 -7.61
N ASP A 29 7.46 -16.55 -7.40
CA ASP A 29 8.25 -17.79 -7.41
C ASP A 29 8.99 -18.00 -8.75
N GLY A 30 8.33 -17.68 -9.87
CA GLY A 30 8.96 -17.74 -11.19
C GLY A 30 10.11 -16.77 -11.33
N ILE A 31 9.96 -15.55 -10.79
CA ILE A 31 11.01 -14.53 -10.76
C ILE A 31 12.15 -14.97 -9.82
N GLN A 32 11.86 -15.58 -8.69
CA GLN A 32 12.86 -16.14 -7.79
C GLN A 32 13.79 -17.11 -8.52
N LYS A 33 13.21 -18.08 -9.24
CA LYS A 33 13.98 -19.06 -10.03
C LYS A 33 14.88 -18.42 -11.10
N ASP A 34 14.43 -17.32 -11.69
CA ASP A 34 15.23 -16.54 -12.65
C ASP A 34 16.35 -15.79 -11.91
N PHE A 35 16.08 -15.21 -10.75
CA PHE A 35 17.05 -14.48 -9.94
C PHE A 35 18.13 -15.38 -9.33
N GLU A 36 17.76 -16.59 -8.89
CA GLU A 36 18.72 -17.61 -8.44
C GLU A 36 19.79 -17.93 -9.49
N LYS A 37 19.38 -17.96 -10.77
CA LYS A 37 20.29 -18.24 -11.89
C LYS A 37 21.12 -17.03 -12.29
N THR A 38 20.51 -15.84 -12.30
CA THR A 38 21.11 -14.62 -12.88
C THR A 38 21.84 -13.75 -11.86
N GLN A 39 21.50 -13.91 -10.55
CA GLN A 39 22.11 -13.18 -9.43
C GLN A 39 22.20 -11.66 -9.65
N PRO A 40 21.09 -10.98 -10.02
CA PRO A 40 21.13 -9.57 -10.44
C PRO A 40 21.55 -8.62 -9.31
N PHE A 41 21.40 -9.01 -8.05
CA PHE A 41 21.72 -8.19 -6.88
C PHE A 41 22.98 -8.64 -6.14
N LYS A 42 23.80 -9.51 -6.75
CA LYS A 42 25.00 -10.05 -6.10
C LYS A 42 25.91 -8.94 -5.58
N GLY A 43 26.15 -8.96 -4.27
CA GLY A 43 27.01 -7.97 -3.60
C GLY A 43 26.38 -6.61 -3.34
N LEU A 44 25.09 -6.44 -3.64
CA LEU A 44 24.36 -5.21 -3.37
C LEU A 44 23.58 -5.30 -2.04
N LYS A 45 23.55 -4.20 -1.32
CA LYS A 45 22.73 -4.00 -0.13
C LYS A 45 21.41 -3.35 -0.54
N VAL A 46 20.30 -3.94 -0.12
CA VAL A 46 18.96 -3.45 -0.39
C VAL A 46 18.31 -3.07 0.94
N ALA A 47 17.94 -1.80 1.10
CA ALA A 47 17.11 -1.35 2.21
C ALA A 47 15.64 -1.35 1.76
N LEU A 48 14.78 -1.97 2.55
CA LEU A 48 13.36 -2.07 2.28
C LEU A 48 12.56 -1.55 3.46
N SER A 49 11.62 -0.65 3.19
CA SER A 49 10.60 -0.17 4.11
C SER A 49 9.23 -0.29 3.44
N VAL A 50 8.55 -1.40 3.67
CA VAL A 50 7.20 -1.71 3.17
C VAL A 50 6.41 -2.32 4.31
N HIS A 51 5.08 -2.32 4.26
CA HIS A 51 4.27 -3.01 5.26
C HIS A 51 4.77 -4.44 5.49
N LEU A 52 5.36 -4.71 6.68
CA LEU A 52 6.03 -5.98 6.95
C LEU A 52 5.03 -7.05 7.36
N GLU A 53 4.54 -7.77 6.38
CA GLU A 53 3.64 -8.92 6.49
C GLU A 53 4.09 -10.03 5.50
N ALA A 54 3.39 -11.16 5.46
CA ALA A 54 3.88 -12.37 4.78
C ALA A 54 4.20 -12.17 3.27
N LYS A 55 3.42 -11.36 2.55
CA LYS A 55 3.65 -11.13 1.11
C LYS A 55 4.90 -10.29 0.87
N THR A 56 5.13 -9.27 1.71
CA THR A 56 6.38 -8.48 1.71
C THR A 56 7.58 -9.33 2.06
N ALA A 57 7.42 -10.26 3.03
CA ALA A 57 8.47 -11.19 3.38
C ALA A 57 8.88 -12.05 2.19
N HIS A 58 7.93 -12.56 1.41
CA HIS A 58 8.22 -13.33 0.20
C HIS A 58 8.96 -12.48 -0.87
N LEU A 59 8.63 -11.21 -1.05
CA LEU A 59 9.44 -10.30 -1.88
C LEU A 59 10.89 -10.25 -1.39
N CYS A 60 11.10 -10.13 -0.07
CA CYS A 60 12.45 -10.08 0.51
C CYS A 60 13.25 -11.37 0.23
N GLU A 61 12.61 -12.54 0.31
CA GLU A 61 13.20 -13.83 -0.04
C GLU A 61 13.62 -13.88 -1.51
N VAL A 62 12.75 -13.42 -2.41
CA VAL A 62 13.04 -13.37 -3.86
C VAL A 62 14.22 -12.46 -4.17
N MET A 63 14.29 -11.30 -3.53
CA MET A 63 15.43 -10.39 -3.68
C MET A 63 16.72 -11.00 -3.11
N ALA A 64 16.66 -11.67 -1.96
CA ALA A 64 17.78 -12.36 -1.35
C ALA A 64 18.27 -13.53 -2.21
N ALA A 65 17.35 -14.31 -2.80
CA ALA A 65 17.66 -15.37 -3.76
C ALA A 65 18.42 -14.83 -5.00
N GLY A 66 18.15 -13.58 -5.39
CA GLY A 66 18.90 -12.84 -6.43
C GLY A 66 20.26 -12.29 -5.97
N GLY A 67 20.71 -12.62 -4.76
CA GLY A 67 22.01 -12.23 -4.21
C GLY A 67 22.01 -10.92 -3.42
N ALA A 68 20.85 -10.32 -3.15
CA ALA A 68 20.75 -9.12 -2.34
C ALA A 68 21.07 -9.40 -0.86
N GLN A 69 21.83 -8.48 -0.24
CA GLN A 69 21.91 -8.40 1.22
C GLN A 69 20.75 -7.52 1.70
N MET A 70 19.69 -8.15 2.22
CA MET A 70 18.46 -7.46 2.63
C MET A 70 18.59 -6.85 4.02
N TYR A 71 18.13 -5.60 4.15
CA TYR A 71 17.94 -4.87 5.41
C TYR A 71 16.52 -4.32 5.41
N ILE A 72 15.68 -4.86 6.29
CA ILE A 72 14.23 -4.79 6.19
C ILE A 72 13.66 -4.06 7.41
N THR A 73 12.76 -3.10 7.16
CA THR A 73 11.92 -2.49 8.19
C THR A 73 10.47 -2.39 7.70
N GLY A 74 9.55 -2.07 8.59
CA GLY A 74 8.16 -1.83 8.23
C GLY A 74 7.94 -0.36 7.87
N SER A 75 7.03 -0.05 6.93
CA SER A 75 6.59 1.31 6.61
C SER A 75 5.50 1.83 7.56
N ASN A 76 4.95 0.96 8.41
CA ASN A 76 3.94 1.33 9.40
C ASN A 76 4.00 0.37 10.61
N PRO A 77 4.17 0.90 11.85
CA PRO A 77 4.25 0.08 13.05
C PRO A 77 3.08 -0.89 13.25
N LEU A 78 1.87 -0.48 12.87
CA LEU A 78 0.66 -1.27 13.13
C LEU A 78 0.38 -2.35 12.10
N SER A 79 0.99 -2.26 10.92
CA SER A 79 0.92 -3.30 9.89
C SER A 79 2.04 -4.34 10.00
N THR A 80 3.07 -4.06 10.79
CA THR A 80 4.15 -5.01 11.07
C THR A 80 3.61 -6.26 11.77
N GLN A 81 4.00 -7.44 11.29
CA GLN A 81 3.68 -8.72 11.92
C GLN A 81 4.94 -9.30 12.56
N ASP A 82 4.96 -9.37 13.90
CA ASP A 82 6.13 -9.78 14.67
C ASP A 82 6.58 -11.22 14.36
N ASP A 83 5.64 -12.11 14.09
CA ASP A 83 5.92 -13.50 13.71
C ASP A 83 6.56 -13.60 12.32
N VAL A 84 6.13 -12.78 11.37
CA VAL A 84 6.75 -12.68 10.02
C VAL A 84 8.17 -12.10 10.12
N ALA A 85 8.37 -11.08 10.94
CA ALA A 85 9.70 -10.52 11.21
C ALA A 85 10.63 -11.60 11.81
N ALA A 86 10.12 -12.42 12.73
CA ALA A 86 10.85 -13.54 13.33
C ALA A 86 11.21 -14.62 12.30
N ALA A 87 10.28 -14.98 11.39
CA ALA A 87 10.55 -15.95 10.33
C ALA A 87 11.67 -15.50 9.40
N LEU A 88 11.66 -14.25 8.94
CA LEU A 88 12.73 -13.69 8.10
C LEU A 88 14.10 -13.69 8.81
N VAL A 89 14.14 -13.39 10.12
CA VAL A 89 15.39 -13.47 10.90
C VAL A 89 15.85 -14.92 11.05
N HIS A 90 14.92 -15.86 11.24
CA HIS A 90 15.24 -17.29 11.31
C HIS A 90 15.83 -17.80 9.99
N GLU A 91 15.42 -17.26 8.85
CA GLU A 91 15.99 -17.52 7.53
C GLU A 91 17.31 -16.78 7.25
N GLY A 92 17.77 -15.96 8.18
CA GLY A 92 19.06 -15.27 8.10
C GLY A 92 19.03 -13.86 7.48
N LEU A 93 17.85 -13.27 7.29
CA LEU A 93 17.72 -11.88 6.82
C LEU A 93 17.84 -10.90 8.00
N ASN A 94 18.20 -9.64 7.67
CA ASN A 94 18.32 -8.59 8.69
C ASN A 94 17.03 -7.80 8.79
N VAL A 95 16.34 -7.86 9.93
CA VAL A 95 15.04 -7.22 10.16
C VAL A 95 15.08 -6.30 11.36
N PHE A 96 14.48 -5.11 11.22
CA PHE A 96 14.39 -4.06 12.24
C PHE A 96 12.95 -3.55 12.25
N ALA A 97 12.04 -4.27 12.94
CA ALA A 97 10.63 -3.92 12.98
C ALA A 97 9.92 -4.60 14.15
N ILE A 98 9.10 -3.85 14.89
CA ILE A 98 8.29 -4.33 16.00
C ILE A 98 6.87 -3.78 15.85
N HIS A 99 5.86 -4.64 15.96
CA HIS A 99 4.46 -4.23 15.93
C HIS A 99 4.13 -3.29 17.10
N GLY A 100 3.52 -2.14 16.78
CA GLY A 100 3.08 -1.18 17.78
C GLY A 100 4.20 -0.34 18.39
N CYS A 101 5.40 -0.33 17.80
CA CYS A 101 6.47 0.58 18.23
C CYS A 101 6.03 2.05 18.10
N ASN A 102 6.58 2.92 18.94
CA ASN A 102 6.30 4.34 18.86
C ASN A 102 7.07 5.00 17.70
N GLU A 103 6.74 6.27 17.40
CA GLU A 103 7.34 7.01 16.28
C GLU A 103 8.87 7.10 16.37
N LYS A 104 9.42 7.30 17.57
CA LYS A 104 10.87 7.36 17.79
C LYS A 104 11.54 6.03 17.45
N GLU A 105 11.00 4.93 17.93
CA GLU A 105 11.50 3.57 17.66
C GLU A 105 11.38 3.24 16.17
N TYR A 106 10.28 3.63 15.52
CA TYR A 106 10.08 3.47 14.09
C TYR A 106 11.19 4.16 13.28
N PHE A 107 11.49 5.42 13.56
CA PHE A 107 12.57 6.13 12.86
C PHE A 107 13.97 5.62 13.25
N GLU A 108 14.16 5.06 14.46
CA GLU A 108 15.40 4.37 14.81
C GLU A 108 15.62 3.13 13.95
N ASP A 109 14.57 2.34 13.65
CA ASP A 109 14.66 1.18 12.78
C ASP A 109 14.91 1.58 11.31
N ILE A 110 14.29 2.65 10.81
CA ILE A 110 14.64 3.25 9.51
C ILE A 110 16.13 3.63 9.45
N ARG A 111 16.68 4.27 10.47
CA ARG A 111 18.10 4.63 10.52
C ARG A 111 19.00 3.40 10.48
N ARG A 112 18.67 2.34 11.23
CA ARG A 112 19.44 1.08 11.23
C ARG A 112 19.58 0.48 9.83
N VAL A 113 18.50 0.46 9.04
CA VAL A 113 18.58 -0.06 7.66
C VAL A 113 19.31 0.89 6.71
N LEU A 114 19.41 2.18 7.01
CA LEU A 114 20.17 3.16 6.22
C LEU A 114 21.67 3.18 6.57
N GLU A 115 22.03 2.99 7.83
CA GLU A 115 23.43 3.01 8.31
C GLU A 115 24.32 1.95 7.66
N VAL A 116 23.72 0.89 7.11
CA VAL A 116 24.46 -0.14 6.37
C VAL A 116 25.03 0.35 5.03
N GLY A 117 24.57 1.52 4.56
CA GLY A 117 24.93 2.07 3.26
C GLY A 117 24.30 1.29 2.10
N PRO A 118 22.98 1.38 1.89
CA PRO A 118 22.29 0.63 0.84
C PRO A 118 22.65 1.12 -0.56
N ASN A 119 22.56 0.19 -1.52
CA ASN A 119 22.72 0.48 -2.95
C ASN A 119 21.37 0.63 -3.65
N ILE A 120 20.34 -0.04 -3.14
CA ILE A 120 18.97 0.01 -3.67
C ILE A 120 18.02 0.30 -2.52
N ILE A 121 17.02 1.13 -2.78
CA ILE A 121 15.96 1.49 -1.84
C ILE A 121 14.63 0.94 -2.38
N ILE A 122 13.88 0.24 -1.54
CA ILE A 122 12.46 -0.08 -1.79
C ILE A 122 11.66 0.59 -0.67
N ASP A 123 10.85 1.57 -1.03
CA ASP A 123 10.13 2.43 -0.09
C ASP A 123 8.62 2.39 -0.34
N ASP A 124 7.87 2.62 0.72
CA ASP A 124 6.41 2.69 0.70
C ASP A 124 5.96 3.86 1.58
N GLY A 125 5.79 5.01 0.93
CA GLY A 125 5.40 6.27 1.55
C GLY A 125 6.51 7.32 1.62
N GLY A 126 7.75 6.98 1.25
CA GLY A 126 8.86 7.92 1.10
C GLY A 126 9.60 8.27 2.38
N ASP A 127 9.36 7.59 3.51
CA ASP A 127 10.06 7.87 4.77
C ASP A 127 11.52 7.44 4.71
N LEU A 128 11.82 6.29 4.07
CA LEU A 128 13.18 5.79 3.92
C LEU A 128 14.01 6.73 3.02
N VAL A 129 13.47 7.12 1.86
CA VAL A 129 14.12 8.06 0.95
C VAL A 129 14.32 9.43 1.59
N THR A 130 13.31 9.94 2.29
CA THR A 130 13.36 11.26 2.94
C THR A 130 14.41 11.29 4.06
N THR A 131 14.45 10.26 4.90
CA THR A 131 15.45 10.14 5.99
C THR A 131 16.85 10.01 5.42
N LEU A 132 17.04 9.24 4.35
CA LEU A 132 18.34 9.09 3.68
C LEU A 132 18.86 10.44 3.18
N HIS A 133 18.01 11.25 2.53
CA HIS A 133 18.43 12.57 2.02
C HIS A 133 18.72 13.59 3.12
N ASN A 134 17.94 13.57 4.19
CA ASN A 134 18.05 14.56 5.26
C ASN A 134 19.17 14.24 6.27
N GLU A 135 19.35 12.97 6.61
CA GLU A 135 20.22 12.56 7.70
C GLU A 135 21.51 11.87 7.24
N TYR A 136 21.53 11.29 6.03
CA TYR A 136 22.66 10.51 5.51
C TYR A 136 23.12 10.96 4.10
N PRO A 137 23.30 12.27 3.83
CA PRO A 137 23.65 12.74 2.49
C PRO A 137 24.98 12.16 1.96
N GLN A 138 25.89 11.76 2.85
CA GLN A 138 27.15 11.10 2.50
C GLN A 138 26.97 9.71 1.85
N LEU A 139 25.81 9.08 2.03
CA LEU A 139 25.51 7.76 1.47
C LEU A 139 24.87 7.86 0.06
N LEU A 140 24.34 9.01 -0.32
CA LEU A 140 23.64 9.21 -1.60
C LEU A 140 24.44 8.78 -2.84
N PRO A 141 25.78 9.05 -2.93
CA PRO A 141 26.57 8.69 -4.11
C PRO A 141 26.66 7.19 -4.41
N GLN A 142 26.43 6.32 -3.42
CA GLN A 142 26.48 4.86 -3.61
C GLN A 142 25.14 4.25 -3.99
N VAL A 143 24.03 5.01 -3.86
CA VAL A 143 22.70 4.54 -4.20
C VAL A 143 22.54 4.51 -5.72
N ILE A 144 22.24 3.34 -6.26
CA ILE A 144 21.96 3.12 -7.68
C ILE A 144 20.60 3.70 -8.04
N GLY A 145 19.61 3.53 -7.16
CA GLY A 145 18.25 3.99 -7.32
C GLY A 145 17.29 3.34 -6.32
N GLY A 146 16.02 3.66 -6.45
CA GLY A 146 14.98 3.07 -5.62
C GLY A 146 13.66 2.85 -6.36
N CYS A 147 12.73 2.20 -5.68
CA CYS A 147 11.38 1.90 -6.16
C CYS A 147 10.38 2.36 -5.09
N GLU A 148 9.33 3.09 -5.51
CA GLU A 148 8.28 3.58 -4.62
C GLU A 148 6.97 2.83 -4.87
N GLU A 149 6.40 2.26 -3.79
CA GLU A 149 5.22 1.40 -3.83
C GLU A 149 3.90 2.17 -3.89
N THR A 150 3.85 3.39 -3.32
CA THR A 150 2.55 4.02 -3.06
C THR A 150 2.42 5.44 -3.59
N THR A 151 1.18 5.86 -3.87
CA THR A 151 0.84 7.20 -4.37
C THR A 151 1.37 8.30 -3.45
N THR A 152 1.30 8.14 -2.14
CA THR A 152 1.76 9.15 -1.17
C THR A 152 3.26 9.38 -1.27
N GLY A 153 4.05 8.31 -1.39
CA GLY A 153 5.48 8.41 -1.60
C GLY A 153 5.82 9.06 -2.94
N ILE A 154 5.09 8.73 -4.01
CA ILE A 154 5.27 9.38 -5.32
C ILE A 154 5.03 10.90 -5.25
N LEU A 155 4.02 11.35 -4.51
CA LEU A 155 3.78 12.79 -4.33
C LEU A 155 4.95 13.48 -3.61
N ARG A 156 5.51 12.85 -2.57
CA ARG A 156 6.71 13.33 -1.88
C ARG A 156 7.92 13.37 -2.80
N LEU A 157 8.15 12.30 -3.57
CA LEU A 157 9.25 12.24 -4.55
C LEU A 157 9.13 13.34 -5.61
N LYS A 158 7.93 13.59 -6.14
CA LYS A 158 7.66 14.70 -7.08
C LYS A 158 7.99 16.06 -6.45
N ALA A 159 7.62 16.27 -5.19
CA ALA A 159 7.97 17.50 -4.47
C ALA A 159 9.49 17.62 -4.25
N MET A 160 10.19 16.53 -3.91
CA MET A 160 11.65 16.51 -3.75
C MET A 160 12.36 16.78 -5.08
N ASP A 161 11.89 16.19 -6.17
CA ASP A 161 12.47 16.39 -7.51
C ASP A 161 12.27 17.85 -7.98
N ALA A 162 11.06 18.39 -7.85
CA ALA A 162 10.76 19.78 -8.17
C ALA A 162 11.60 20.78 -7.36
N ALA A 163 11.97 20.41 -6.12
CA ALA A 163 12.88 21.20 -5.26
C ALA A 163 14.38 20.96 -5.56
N GLY A 164 14.71 20.10 -6.54
CA GLY A 164 16.09 19.73 -6.88
C GLY A 164 16.81 18.93 -5.79
N LYS A 165 16.06 18.33 -4.86
CA LYS A 165 16.61 17.60 -3.70
C LYS A 165 16.83 16.11 -3.98
N LEU A 166 16.04 15.50 -4.88
CA LEU A 166 16.16 14.08 -5.19
C LEU A 166 17.49 13.81 -5.93
N GLN A 167 18.35 12.93 -5.40
CA GLN A 167 19.73 12.78 -5.89
C GLN A 167 19.97 11.50 -6.72
N PHE A 168 19.07 10.52 -6.67
CA PHE A 168 19.18 9.26 -7.41
C PHE A 168 17.88 8.91 -8.12
N PRO A 169 17.92 8.01 -9.14
CA PRO A 169 16.71 7.60 -9.87
C PRO A 169 15.74 6.83 -8.97
N MET A 170 14.45 7.15 -9.07
CA MET A 170 13.35 6.41 -8.44
C MET A 170 12.40 5.88 -9.51
N MET A 171 12.02 4.61 -9.41
CA MET A 171 11.00 3.97 -10.23
C MET A 171 9.64 4.18 -9.56
N LEU A 172 8.67 4.71 -10.31
CA LEU A 172 7.30 4.97 -9.84
C LEU A 172 6.47 3.69 -10.00
N VAL A 173 6.70 2.72 -9.12
CA VAL A 173 6.07 1.38 -9.21
C VAL A 173 4.56 1.48 -9.09
N ASN A 174 4.05 2.34 -8.19
CA ASN A 174 2.60 2.55 -8.09
C ASN A 174 1.93 2.95 -9.39
N ASP A 175 2.64 3.62 -10.30
CA ASP A 175 2.09 4.14 -11.55
C ASP A 175 2.13 3.11 -12.69
N ALA A 176 2.70 1.91 -12.47
CA ALA A 176 2.66 0.81 -13.42
C ALA A 176 1.22 0.26 -13.60
N ASP A 177 0.85 -0.11 -14.83
CA ASP A 177 -0.50 -0.62 -15.12
C ASP A 177 -0.82 -1.88 -14.30
N CYS A 178 0.12 -2.83 -14.25
CA CYS A 178 -0.05 -4.06 -13.46
C CYS A 178 -0.03 -3.84 -11.94
N LYS A 179 0.28 -2.63 -11.47
CA LYS A 179 0.15 -2.25 -10.07
C LYS A 179 -1.19 -1.56 -9.83
N HIS A 180 -1.41 -0.36 -10.32
CA HIS A 180 -2.55 0.45 -9.89
C HIS A 180 -3.91 -0.06 -10.39
N LEU A 181 -3.98 -0.70 -11.57
CA LEU A 181 -5.23 -1.27 -12.07
C LEU A 181 -5.72 -2.46 -11.22
N PHE A 182 -4.81 -3.16 -10.54
CA PHE A 182 -5.13 -4.38 -9.78
C PHE A 182 -5.00 -4.17 -8.28
N ASP A 183 -3.84 -3.77 -7.79
CA ASP A 183 -3.56 -3.56 -6.37
C ASP A 183 -4.44 -2.43 -5.81
N ASN A 184 -4.30 -1.21 -6.31
CA ASN A 184 -5.06 -0.09 -5.78
C ASN A 184 -6.58 -0.27 -5.97
N ARG A 185 -7.02 -0.89 -7.06
CA ARG A 185 -8.44 -1.08 -7.34
C ARG A 185 -9.01 -2.33 -6.66
N TYR A 186 -8.51 -3.51 -7.01
CA TYR A 186 -9.08 -4.78 -6.53
C TYR A 186 -8.54 -5.16 -5.15
N GLY A 187 -7.24 -4.92 -4.90
CA GLY A 187 -6.62 -5.18 -3.61
C GLY A 187 -7.22 -4.33 -2.51
N THR A 188 -7.22 -3.00 -2.67
CA THR A 188 -7.84 -2.08 -1.71
C THR A 188 -9.34 -2.34 -1.60
N GLY A 189 -10.03 -2.52 -2.74
CA GLY A 189 -11.47 -2.74 -2.76
C GLY A 189 -11.89 -3.95 -1.92
N GLN A 190 -11.15 -5.05 -2.00
CA GLN A 190 -11.46 -6.24 -1.20
C GLN A 190 -11.03 -6.04 0.26
N SER A 191 -9.77 -5.72 0.50
CA SER A 191 -9.19 -5.72 1.85
C SER A 191 -9.83 -4.69 2.80
N VAL A 192 -10.30 -3.56 2.28
CA VAL A 192 -11.05 -2.58 3.07
C VAL A 192 -12.35 -3.21 3.60
N TRP A 193 -13.08 -3.92 2.75
CA TRP A 193 -14.31 -4.59 3.17
C TRP A 193 -14.04 -5.80 4.05
N ASP A 194 -12.94 -6.52 3.87
CA ASP A 194 -12.52 -7.58 4.80
C ASP A 194 -12.30 -6.99 6.21
N GLY A 195 -11.59 -5.87 6.31
CA GLY A 195 -11.38 -5.16 7.58
C GLY A 195 -12.69 -4.66 8.21
N ILE A 196 -13.55 -4.00 7.44
CA ILE A 196 -14.84 -3.48 7.93
C ILE A 196 -15.75 -4.63 8.39
N ASN A 197 -15.95 -5.65 7.58
CA ASN A 197 -16.83 -6.78 7.87
C ASN A 197 -16.36 -7.56 9.11
N ARG A 198 -15.06 -7.86 9.20
CA ARG A 198 -14.48 -8.55 10.35
C ARG A 198 -14.61 -7.74 11.64
N THR A 199 -14.34 -6.44 11.56
CA THR A 199 -14.31 -5.56 12.74
C THR A 199 -15.71 -5.24 13.23
N THR A 200 -16.65 -4.92 12.34
CA THR A 200 -18.00 -4.50 12.73
C THR A 200 -18.95 -5.68 12.93
N ASN A 201 -18.85 -6.74 12.13
CA ASN A 201 -19.82 -7.83 12.02
C ASN A 201 -21.23 -7.32 11.73
N LEU A 202 -21.35 -6.28 10.88
CA LEU A 202 -22.63 -5.67 10.49
C LEU A 202 -22.93 -5.97 9.02
N ILE A 203 -24.23 -6.00 8.69
CA ILE A 203 -24.67 -6.12 7.30
C ILE A 203 -24.43 -4.81 6.55
N VAL A 204 -23.93 -4.94 5.31
CA VAL A 204 -23.69 -3.81 4.39
C VAL A 204 -24.90 -3.57 3.47
N ALA A 205 -25.61 -4.66 3.12
CA ALA A 205 -26.79 -4.58 2.24
C ALA A 205 -27.85 -3.62 2.79
N GLY A 206 -28.35 -2.74 1.93
CA GLY A 206 -29.33 -1.72 2.27
C GLY A 206 -28.79 -0.53 3.07
N LYS A 207 -27.47 -0.44 3.26
CA LYS A 207 -26.82 0.71 3.90
C LYS A 207 -26.36 1.73 2.88
N ASN A 208 -26.31 3.00 3.27
CA ASN A 208 -25.68 4.06 2.51
C ASN A 208 -24.19 4.10 2.84
N VAL A 209 -23.35 3.81 1.86
CA VAL A 209 -21.89 3.83 1.98
C VAL A 209 -21.35 5.05 1.26
N VAL A 210 -20.72 5.95 2.00
CA VAL A 210 -20.06 7.13 1.47
C VAL A 210 -18.58 6.79 1.24
N VAL A 211 -18.12 6.90 -0.02
CA VAL A 211 -16.72 6.74 -0.41
C VAL A 211 -16.19 8.12 -0.77
N ALA A 212 -15.25 8.62 0.02
CA ALA A 212 -14.60 9.90 -0.23
C ALA A 212 -13.34 9.68 -1.07
N GLY A 213 -13.39 10.14 -2.33
CA GLY A 213 -12.38 9.93 -3.36
C GLY A 213 -12.77 8.85 -4.37
N TYR A 214 -12.53 9.14 -5.67
CA TYR A 214 -12.82 8.20 -6.77
C TYR A 214 -11.60 7.95 -7.67
N GLY A 215 -10.41 7.91 -7.05
CA GLY A 215 -9.20 7.34 -7.63
C GLY A 215 -9.31 5.81 -7.73
N TRP A 216 -8.21 5.13 -8.03
CA TRP A 216 -8.23 3.67 -8.20
C TRP A 216 -8.73 2.93 -6.95
N CYS A 217 -8.29 3.34 -5.75
CA CYS A 217 -8.77 2.78 -4.49
C CYS A 217 -10.30 3.00 -4.30
N GLY A 218 -10.74 4.24 -4.50
CA GLY A 218 -12.16 4.59 -4.35
C GLY A 218 -13.08 3.83 -5.30
N LYS A 219 -12.67 3.66 -6.56
CA LYS A 219 -13.38 2.82 -7.53
C LYS A 219 -13.54 1.38 -7.04
N GLY A 220 -12.47 0.80 -6.51
CA GLY A 220 -12.50 -0.57 -5.96
C GLY A 220 -13.41 -0.69 -4.75
N VAL A 221 -13.31 0.24 -3.80
CA VAL A 221 -14.14 0.27 -2.58
C VAL A 221 -15.61 0.44 -2.93
N ALA A 222 -15.94 1.40 -3.82
CA ALA A 222 -17.32 1.66 -4.27
C ALA A 222 -17.93 0.45 -5.00
N MET A 223 -17.17 -0.17 -5.91
CA MET A 223 -17.59 -1.37 -6.64
C MET A 223 -17.89 -2.53 -5.68
N ARG A 224 -17.05 -2.76 -4.67
CA ARG A 224 -17.27 -3.83 -3.69
C ARG A 224 -18.45 -3.51 -2.77
N ALA A 225 -18.63 -2.25 -2.33
CA ALA A 225 -19.81 -1.83 -1.58
C ALA A 225 -21.10 -2.14 -2.33
N LYS A 226 -21.17 -1.77 -3.61
CA LYS A 226 -22.30 -2.09 -4.50
C LYS A 226 -22.54 -3.59 -4.59
N GLY A 227 -21.46 -4.38 -4.75
CA GLY A 227 -21.53 -5.85 -4.77
C GLY A 227 -22.05 -6.48 -3.46
N LEU A 228 -21.83 -5.81 -2.32
CA LEU A 228 -22.38 -6.20 -1.02
C LEU A 228 -23.82 -5.70 -0.80
N GLY A 229 -24.44 -5.04 -1.78
CA GLY A 229 -25.82 -4.58 -1.74
C GLY A 229 -26.01 -3.20 -1.09
N ALA A 230 -24.95 -2.39 -1.00
CA ALA A 230 -25.03 -1.02 -0.52
C ALA A 230 -25.56 -0.05 -1.57
N GLU A 231 -26.21 1.03 -1.11
CA GLU A 231 -26.37 2.26 -1.86
C GLU A 231 -25.08 3.09 -1.72
N VAL A 232 -24.40 3.37 -2.83
CA VAL A 232 -23.09 4.03 -2.78
C VAL A 232 -23.21 5.50 -3.14
N ILE A 233 -22.62 6.34 -2.31
CA ILE A 233 -22.46 7.78 -2.52
C ILE A 233 -20.96 8.07 -2.62
N VAL A 234 -20.54 8.75 -3.68
CA VAL A 234 -19.16 9.18 -3.88
C VAL A 234 -19.05 10.69 -3.61
N THR A 235 -18.02 11.09 -2.89
CA THR A 235 -17.61 12.49 -2.78
C THR A 235 -16.27 12.68 -3.48
N GLU A 236 -16.14 13.69 -4.33
CA GLU A 236 -14.96 13.92 -5.14
C GLU A 236 -14.76 15.41 -5.45
N VAL A 237 -13.54 15.85 -5.62
CA VAL A 237 -13.18 17.24 -5.97
C VAL A 237 -12.79 17.38 -7.43
N ASP A 238 -12.35 16.29 -8.08
CA ASP A 238 -11.99 16.24 -9.49
C ASP A 238 -13.27 16.01 -10.32
N PRO A 239 -13.67 16.97 -11.19
CA PRO A 239 -14.91 16.83 -11.96
C PRO A 239 -14.90 15.66 -12.95
N ILE A 240 -13.70 15.24 -13.43
CA ILE A 240 -13.60 14.10 -14.35
C ILE A 240 -13.90 12.79 -13.59
N LYS A 241 -13.29 12.61 -12.43
CA LYS A 241 -13.55 11.43 -11.59
C LYS A 241 -14.98 11.42 -11.04
N ALA A 242 -15.53 12.59 -10.69
CA ALA A 242 -16.93 12.70 -10.29
C ALA A 242 -17.88 12.27 -11.43
N MET A 243 -17.62 12.70 -12.65
CA MET A 243 -18.39 12.31 -13.84
C MET A 243 -18.28 10.80 -14.11
N GLU A 244 -17.08 10.22 -13.94
CA GLU A 244 -16.87 8.77 -14.06
C GLU A 244 -17.67 7.99 -13.00
N ALA A 245 -17.70 8.46 -11.76
CA ALA A 245 -18.52 7.85 -10.70
C ALA A 245 -20.02 7.87 -11.05
N VAL A 246 -20.52 8.95 -11.63
CA VAL A 246 -21.92 9.04 -12.12
C VAL A 246 -22.18 8.01 -13.22
N MET A 247 -21.25 7.85 -14.18
CA MET A 247 -21.38 6.89 -15.27
C MET A 247 -21.31 5.44 -14.79
N ASP A 248 -20.57 5.17 -13.72
CA ASP A 248 -20.51 3.87 -13.05
C ASP A 248 -21.80 3.58 -12.22
N GLY A 249 -22.73 4.53 -12.19
CA GLY A 249 -24.05 4.39 -11.58
C GLY A 249 -24.06 4.66 -10.08
N PHE A 250 -23.17 5.53 -9.59
CA PHE A 250 -23.15 5.99 -8.22
C PHE A 250 -23.77 7.39 -8.06
N LYS A 251 -24.34 7.67 -6.89
CA LYS A 251 -24.69 9.04 -6.53
C LYS A 251 -23.41 9.82 -6.25
N VAL A 252 -23.36 11.08 -6.70
CA VAL A 252 -22.24 11.97 -6.39
C VAL A 252 -22.78 13.25 -5.75
N MET A 253 -22.22 13.64 -4.61
CA MET A 253 -22.58 14.86 -3.90
C MET A 253 -21.44 15.35 -3.00
N PRO A 254 -21.43 16.62 -2.56
CA PRO A 254 -20.48 17.12 -1.58
C PRO A 254 -20.58 16.37 -0.24
N MET A 255 -19.45 16.22 0.49
CA MET A 255 -19.40 15.53 1.79
C MET A 255 -20.44 16.07 2.77
N ARG A 256 -20.66 17.38 2.82
CA ARG A 256 -21.65 17.99 3.71
C ARG A 256 -23.09 17.46 3.51
N GLN A 257 -23.46 17.08 2.29
CA GLN A 257 -24.75 16.45 2.00
C GLN A 257 -24.69 14.95 2.29
N ALA A 258 -23.61 14.27 1.87
CA ALA A 258 -23.41 12.85 2.09
C ALA A 258 -23.37 12.48 3.58
N ALA A 259 -22.84 13.37 4.44
CA ALA A 259 -22.79 13.18 5.89
C ALA A 259 -24.16 12.89 6.51
N ALA A 260 -25.23 13.54 6.01
CA ALA A 260 -26.60 13.32 6.53
C ALA A 260 -27.22 11.98 6.05
N GLU A 261 -26.69 11.39 4.96
CA GLU A 261 -27.25 10.19 4.34
C GLU A 261 -26.48 8.91 4.69
N GLY A 262 -25.17 9.01 5.00
CA GLY A 262 -24.27 7.88 5.18
C GLY A 262 -24.50 7.08 6.46
N ASP A 263 -24.30 5.77 6.36
CA ASP A 263 -24.19 4.83 7.48
C ASP A 263 -22.73 4.42 7.70
N PHE A 264 -21.97 4.20 6.59
CA PHE A 264 -20.55 3.98 6.57
C PHE A 264 -19.84 5.07 5.76
N PHE A 265 -18.69 5.53 6.24
CA PHE A 265 -17.84 6.51 5.58
C PHE A 265 -16.44 5.94 5.43
N ILE A 266 -15.93 5.91 4.20
CA ILE A 266 -14.61 5.35 3.86
C ILE A 266 -13.84 6.40 3.10
N THR A 267 -12.73 6.90 3.66
CA THR A 267 -11.87 7.88 3.01
C THR A 267 -10.71 7.21 2.28
N VAL A 268 -10.44 7.66 1.05
CA VAL A 268 -9.42 7.10 0.14
C VAL A 268 -8.82 8.19 -0.77
N THR A 269 -8.61 9.39 -0.23
CA THR A 269 -8.20 10.58 -1.01
C THR A 269 -6.70 10.86 -0.94
N GLY A 270 -6.04 10.46 0.15
CA GLY A 270 -4.68 10.87 0.49
C GLY A 270 -4.58 12.33 0.98
N CYS A 271 -5.72 13.01 1.25
CA CYS A 271 -5.77 14.38 1.73
C CYS A 271 -6.11 14.44 3.22
N GLU A 272 -5.71 15.50 3.91
CA GLU A 272 -6.05 15.70 5.31
C GLU A 272 -7.48 16.24 5.51
N ASP A 273 -8.08 15.96 6.67
CA ASP A 273 -9.37 16.54 7.13
C ASP A 273 -10.53 16.41 6.12
N VAL A 274 -10.61 15.29 5.42
CA VAL A 274 -11.68 15.00 4.45
C VAL A 274 -13.03 14.88 5.12
N ILE A 275 -13.04 14.32 6.34
CA ILE A 275 -14.20 14.30 7.25
C ILE A 275 -13.83 15.10 8.50
N GLY A 276 -14.53 16.22 8.70
CA GLY A 276 -14.25 17.18 9.76
C GLY A 276 -15.38 17.36 10.76
N PRO A 277 -15.22 18.32 11.72
CA PRO A 277 -16.17 18.59 12.79
C PRO A 277 -17.61 18.85 12.32
N ASP A 278 -17.78 19.64 11.24
CA ASP A 278 -19.11 19.98 10.72
C ASP A 278 -19.82 18.76 10.13
N ASP A 279 -19.06 17.83 9.54
CA ASP A 279 -19.60 16.60 8.97
C ASP A 279 -20.07 15.65 10.08
N PHE A 280 -19.25 15.48 11.14
CA PHE A 280 -19.64 14.63 12.29
C PHE A 280 -20.96 15.07 12.92
N LEU A 281 -21.23 16.37 13.02
CA LEU A 281 -22.48 16.89 13.56
C LEU A 281 -23.70 16.57 12.67
N GLN A 282 -23.50 16.44 11.36
CA GLN A 282 -24.55 16.10 10.40
C GLN A 282 -24.84 14.60 10.34
N MET A 283 -23.84 13.76 10.63
CA MET A 283 -23.96 12.30 10.55
C MET A 283 -25.14 11.76 11.34
N LYS A 284 -25.61 10.60 10.92
CA LYS A 284 -26.61 9.82 11.68
C LYS A 284 -26.02 9.35 13.01
N ASP A 285 -26.88 9.13 13.99
CA ASP A 285 -26.50 8.39 15.20
C ASP A 285 -26.07 6.95 14.78
N GLY A 286 -24.92 6.52 15.24
CA GLY A 286 -24.36 5.21 14.90
C GLY A 286 -23.55 5.17 13.60
N ALA A 287 -23.28 6.29 12.96
CA ALA A 287 -22.42 6.33 11.76
C ALA A 287 -21.02 5.80 12.05
N ILE A 288 -20.45 5.06 11.08
CA ILE A 288 -19.15 4.41 11.21
C ILE A 288 -18.21 5.01 10.17
N CYS A 289 -17.07 5.53 10.63
CA CYS A 289 -16.03 6.08 9.78
C CYS A 289 -14.77 5.19 9.82
N CYS A 290 -14.14 5.02 8.68
CA CYS A 290 -12.82 4.42 8.56
C CYS A 290 -12.01 5.07 7.45
N ASN A 291 -10.71 4.90 7.53
CA ASN A 291 -9.76 5.39 6.54
C ASN A 291 -9.11 4.21 5.80
N ALA A 292 -8.95 4.36 4.50
CA ALA A 292 -8.18 3.46 3.65
C ALA A 292 -7.11 4.22 2.83
N GLY A 293 -6.84 5.48 3.18
CA GLY A 293 -5.66 6.22 2.72
C GLY A 293 -4.44 5.88 3.56
N HIS A 294 -3.26 6.16 3.02
CA HIS A 294 -1.98 5.74 3.60
C HIS A 294 -1.74 6.26 5.03
N PHE A 295 -2.08 7.51 5.30
CA PHE A 295 -1.94 8.14 6.62
C PHE A 295 -3.29 8.32 7.32
N ASP A 296 -3.26 8.38 8.64
CA ASP A 296 -4.42 8.55 9.54
C ASP A 296 -4.90 10.01 9.69
N VAL A 297 -4.81 10.77 8.60
CA VAL A 297 -5.12 12.21 8.59
C VAL A 297 -6.44 12.57 7.91
N GLU A 298 -7.03 11.63 7.15
CA GLU A 298 -8.22 11.91 6.34
C GLU A 298 -9.48 12.08 7.17
N VAL A 299 -9.65 11.26 8.22
CA VAL A 299 -10.71 11.44 9.22
C VAL A 299 -10.12 12.23 10.38
N ALA A 300 -10.67 13.39 10.68
CA ALA A 300 -10.15 14.30 11.71
C ALA A 300 -10.40 13.77 13.14
N VAL A 301 -9.87 12.60 13.50
CA VAL A 301 -10.12 11.90 14.76
C VAL A 301 -9.72 12.73 15.97
N ALA A 302 -8.60 13.45 15.92
CA ALA A 302 -8.18 14.33 17.01
C ALA A 302 -9.20 15.46 17.26
N LYS A 303 -9.77 16.03 16.19
CA LYS A 303 -10.84 17.05 16.27
C LYS A 303 -12.14 16.44 16.79
N LEU A 304 -12.49 15.21 16.33
CA LEU A 304 -13.66 14.48 16.84
C LEU A 304 -13.52 14.24 18.34
N LYS A 305 -12.36 13.78 18.80
CA LYS A 305 -12.08 13.55 20.22
C LYS A 305 -12.19 14.84 21.05
N ALA A 306 -11.72 15.96 20.52
CA ALA A 306 -11.79 17.25 21.21
C ALA A 306 -13.21 17.80 21.34
N MET A 307 -14.12 17.49 20.38
CA MET A 307 -15.52 17.94 20.41
C MET A 307 -16.46 16.98 21.11
N ALA A 308 -16.08 15.71 21.30
CA ALA A 308 -16.90 14.70 21.94
C ALA A 308 -17.05 14.98 23.45
N VAL A 309 -18.26 14.74 24.00
CA VAL A 309 -18.50 14.82 25.44
C VAL A 309 -17.97 13.60 26.19
N SER A 310 -17.83 12.47 25.49
CA SER A 310 -17.20 11.26 25.99
C SER A 310 -16.76 10.37 24.84
N HIS A 311 -15.79 9.51 25.09
CA HIS A 311 -15.42 8.44 24.17
C HIS A 311 -15.02 7.18 24.96
N LYS A 312 -15.24 6.01 24.36
CA LYS A 312 -14.91 4.71 24.95
C LYS A 312 -14.79 3.64 23.87
N PRO A 313 -14.00 2.59 24.12
CA PRO A 313 -14.01 1.42 23.26
C PRO A 313 -15.42 0.85 23.12
N ALA A 314 -15.90 0.69 21.89
CA ALA A 314 -17.17 0.07 21.56
C ALA A 314 -17.01 -1.41 21.23
N ARG A 315 -15.90 -1.75 20.58
CA ARG A 315 -15.50 -3.10 20.21
C ARG A 315 -13.99 -3.13 19.98
N ASN A 316 -13.38 -4.31 19.81
CA ASN A 316 -11.98 -4.39 19.38
C ASN A 316 -11.79 -3.62 18.06
N ASN A 317 -10.82 -2.73 18.01
CA ASN A 317 -10.54 -1.81 16.90
C ASN A 317 -11.68 -0.81 16.57
N ILE A 318 -12.64 -0.58 17.44
CA ILE A 318 -13.69 0.44 17.28
C ILE A 318 -13.78 1.30 18.53
N GLU A 319 -13.55 2.60 18.37
CA GLU A 319 -13.79 3.62 19.38
C GLU A 319 -15.10 4.36 19.09
N GLY A 320 -15.95 4.52 20.11
CA GLY A 320 -17.20 5.28 20.03
C GLY A 320 -17.05 6.65 20.67
N TYR A 321 -17.51 7.69 19.98
CA TYR A 321 -17.47 9.09 20.41
C TYR A 321 -18.90 9.62 20.54
N THR A 322 -19.28 10.08 21.73
CA THR A 322 -20.59 10.71 21.96
C THR A 322 -20.46 12.21 21.75
N LEU A 323 -21.23 12.77 20.83
CA LEU A 323 -21.23 14.19 20.49
C LEU A 323 -22.15 15.00 21.45
N PRO A 324 -22.00 16.36 21.51
CA PRO A 324 -22.87 17.22 22.33
C PRO A 324 -24.36 17.13 21.99
N ASN A 325 -24.71 16.76 20.76
CA ASN A 325 -26.10 16.55 20.32
C ASN A 325 -26.65 15.15 20.67
N GLY A 326 -25.90 14.35 21.43
CA GLY A 326 -26.29 13.01 21.89
C GLY A 326 -26.04 11.89 20.89
N LYS A 327 -25.60 12.18 19.66
CA LYS A 327 -25.27 11.16 18.64
C LYS A 327 -23.93 10.48 18.94
N ASN A 328 -23.83 9.22 18.55
CA ASN A 328 -22.58 8.45 18.63
C ASN A 328 -21.98 8.27 17.24
N ILE A 329 -20.70 8.52 17.10
CA ILE A 329 -19.91 8.26 15.90
C ILE A 329 -18.87 7.21 16.25
N TYR A 330 -18.70 6.22 15.39
CA TYR A 330 -17.73 5.13 15.57
C TYR A 330 -16.57 5.27 14.60
N ILE A 331 -15.35 5.09 15.10
CA ILE A 331 -14.13 5.13 14.29
C ILE A 331 -13.47 3.76 14.35
N ILE A 332 -13.23 3.17 13.17
CA ILE A 332 -12.48 1.92 13.07
C ILE A 332 -10.99 2.23 13.05
N ALA A 333 -10.19 1.45 13.78
CA ALA A 333 -8.74 1.48 13.83
C ALA A 333 -8.17 2.89 14.10
N GLU A 334 -8.86 3.71 14.87
CA GLU A 334 -8.45 5.08 15.21
C GLU A 334 -8.21 5.99 13.98
N GLY A 335 -8.85 5.70 12.83
CA GLY A 335 -8.66 6.41 11.57
C GLY A 335 -7.44 5.95 10.77
N ARG A 336 -6.75 4.89 11.20
CA ARG A 336 -5.63 4.29 10.48
C ARG A 336 -6.11 3.40 9.33
N LEU A 337 -5.18 2.95 8.52
CA LEU A 337 -5.42 2.12 7.35
C LEU A 337 -6.20 0.84 7.71
N VAL A 338 -7.51 0.81 7.46
CA VAL A 338 -8.43 -0.22 7.96
C VAL A 338 -8.11 -1.62 7.47
N ASN A 339 -7.62 -1.77 6.26
CA ASN A 339 -7.29 -3.06 5.63
C ASN A 339 -6.06 -3.74 6.25
N LEU A 340 -5.19 -3.00 6.91
CA LEU A 340 -3.99 -3.52 7.58
C LEU A 340 -4.14 -3.54 9.11
N ALA A 341 -4.73 -2.49 9.68
CA ALA A 341 -4.93 -2.42 11.13
C ALA A 341 -6.04 -3.37 11.63
N ALA A 342 -7.00 -3.71 10.77
CA ALA A 342 -8.14 -4.55 11.10
C ALA A 342 -8.29 -5.79 10.18
N GLY A 343 -7.33 -6.05 9.30
CA GLY A 343 -7.32 -7.16 8.33
C GLY A 343 -5.90 -7.62 7.98
N ASP A 344 -5.81 -8.49 6.98
CA ASP A 344 -4.54 -9.10 6.52
C ASP A 344 -3.94 -8.36 5.30
N GLY A 345 -4.43 -7.16 4.99
CA GLY A 345 -3.99 -6.38 3.83
C GLY A 345 -4.51 -6.92 2.50
N HIS A 346 -3.86 -6.54 1.41
CA HIS A 346 -4.27 -6.93 0.07
C HIS A 346 -4.08 -8.45 -0.17
N PRO A 347 -4.93 -9.08 -1.02
CA PRO A 347 -4.82 -10.51 -1.33
C PRO A 347 -3.45 -10.88 -1.90
N ALA A 348 -2.93 -12.06 -1.53
CA ALA A 348 -1.63 -12.56 -2.00
C ALA A 348 -1.51 -12.58 -3.53
N GLU A 349 -2.56 -13.02 -4.23
CA GLU A 349 -2.61 -13.10 -5.70
C GLU A 349 -2.53 -11.73 -6.39
N ILE A 350 -2.93 -10.66 -5.69
CA ILE A 350 -2.79 -9.27 -6.15
C ILE A 350 -1.37 -8.78 -5.88
N MET A 351 -0.85 -8.99 -4.67
CA MET A 351 0.51 -8.57 -4.29
C MET A 351 1.58 -9.33 -5.08
N ASP A 352 1.27 -10.53 -5.58
CA ASP A 352 2.09 -11.28 -6.53
C ASP A 352 2.49 -10.43 -7.77
N MET A 353 1.56 -9.62 -8.29
CA MET A 353 1.83 -8.71 -9.42
C MET A 353 2.60 -7.45 -8.97
N SER A 354 2.17 -6.81 -7.89
CA SER A 354 2.81 -5.59 -7.37
C SER A 354 4.27 -5.83 -7.01
N PHE A 355 4.54 -6.93 -6.31
CA PHE A 355 5.90 -7.27 -5.91
C PHE A 355 6.75 -7.84 -7.05
N ALA A 356 6.13 -8.43 -8.06
CA ALA A 356 6.82 -8.73 -9.32
C ALA A 356 7.30 -7.46 -10.02
N ILE A 357 6.46 -6.39 -10.08
CA ILE A 357 6.88 -5.08 -10.61
C ILE A 357 8.01 -4.50 -9.77
N GLN A 358 7.96 -4.60 -8.43
CA GLN A 358 9.03 -4.15 -7.54
C GLN A 358 10.35 -4.85 -7.84
N ALA A 359 10.36 -6.17 -7.83
CA ALA A 359 11.57 -6.99 -8.06
C ALA A 359 12.18 -6.73 -9.45
N LEU A 360 11.35 -6.68 -10.49
CA LEU A 360 11.78 -6.42 -11.86
C LEU A 360 12.23 -4.97 -12.07
N SER A 361 11.61 -4.00 -11.40
CA SER A 361 12.04 -2.59 -11.43
C SER A 361 13.38 -2.40 -10.73
N ALA A 362 13.60 -3.07 -9.60
CA ALA A 362 14.90 -3.07 -8.92
C ALA A 362 15.99 -3.70 -9.81
N ARG A 363 15.70 -4.82 -10.49
CA ARG A 363 16.59 -5.42 -11.50
C ARG A 363 16.91 -4.41 -12.62
N TYR A 364 15.87 -3.75 -13.15
CA TYR A 364 16.04 -2.76 -14.21
C TYR A 364 16.96 -1.60 -13.81
N LEU A 365 16.87 -1.12 -12.56
CA LEU A 365 17.77 -0.09 -12.03
C LEU A 365 19.24 -0.55 -12.07
N VAL A 366 19.51 -1.80 -11.67
CA VAL A 366 20.87 -2.36 -11.68
C VAL A 366 21.41 -2.51 -13.10
N GLU A 367 20.61 -3.07 -14.02
CA GLU A 367 20.97 -3.27 -15.43
C GLU A 367 21.19 -1.95 -16.18
N ASN A 368 20.53 -0.88 -15.75
CA ASN A 368 20.62 0.45 -16.35
C ASN A 368 21.32 1.48 -15.47
N LYS A 369 22.15 1.02 -14.54
CA LYS A 369 22.99 1.88 -13.72
C LYS A 369 23.72 2.89 -14.59
N ASN A 370 23.66 4.18 -14.24
CA ASN A 370 24.26 5.31 -14.94
C ASN A 370 23.66 5.65 -16.34
N LYS A 371 22.59 4.97 -16.76
CA LYS A 371 21.87 5.31 -18.01
C LYS A 371 20.62 6.18 -17.75
N LEU A 372 20.09 6.11 -16.54
CA LEU A 372 18.91 6.88 -16.16
C LEU A 372 19.33 8.32 -15.81
N THR A 373 18.90 9.26 -16.64
CA THR A 373 19.20 10.69 -16.49
C THR A 373 18.17 11.44 -15.70
N GLN A 374 16.93 10.94 -15.69
CA GLN A 374 15.82 11.50 -14.91
C GLN A 374 15.83 10.93 -13.50
N LYS A 375 15.36 11.72 -12.54
CA LYS A 375 15.22 11.26 -11.15
C LYS A 375 13.92 10.49 -10.93
N LEU A 376 12.84 10.85 -11.60
CA LEU A 376 11.57 10.12 -11.58
C LEU A 376 11.42 9.35 -12.89
N ASN A 377 11.22 8.05 -12.80
CA ASN A 377 11.13 7.16 -13.94
C ASN A 377 9.88 6.29 -13.84
N ASN A 378 9.06 6.30 -14.87
CA ASN A 378 7.99 5.31 -14.98
C ASN A 378 8.58 3.91 -15.16
N VAL A 379 7.88 2.91 -14.67
CA VAL A 379 8.23 1.51 -14.95
C VAL A 379 8.18 1.29 -16.47
N PRO A 380 9.23 0.71 -17.07
CA PRO A 380 9.22 0.45 -18.51
C PRO A 380 8.04 -0.44 -18.91
N ARG A 381 7.38 -0.09 -20.00
CA ARG A 381 6.26 -0.88 -20.54
C ARG A 381 6.59 -2.36 -20.70
N ALA A 382 7.85 -2.68 -21.03
CA ALA A 382 8.31 -4.07 -21.17
C ALA A 382 8.22 -4.86 -19.86
N VAL A 383 8.48 -4.22 -18.71
CA VAL A 383 8.36 -4.82 -17.37
C VAL A 383 6.89 -5.10 -17.05
N ASP A 384 6.02 -4.13 -17.28
CA ASP A 384 4.57 -4.28 -17.13
C ASP A 384 4.02 -5.44 -17.97
N MET A 385 4.40 -5.49 -19.24
CA MET A 385 4.01 -6.55 -20.16
C MET A 385 4.57 -7.92 -19.78
N GLU A 386 5.77 -7.99 -19.21
CA GLU A 386 6.35 -9.23 -18.70
C GLU A 386 5.50 -9.78 -17.55
N VAL A 387 5.16 -8.92 -16.58
CA VAL A 387 4.31 -9.29 -15.44
C VAL A 387 2.94 -9.78 -15.90
N ALA A 388 2.28 -9.02 -16.78
CA ALA A 388 0.97 -9.39 -17.31
C ALA A 388 0.96 -10.75 -18.02
N ARG A 389 1.95 -11.00 -18.90
CA ARG A 389 2.07 -12.27 -19.63
C ARG A 389 2.31 -13.46 -18.70
N ARG A 390 3.23 -13.31 -17.75
CA ARG A 390 3.52 -14.35 -16.75
C ARG A 390 2.30 -14.65 -15.88
N LYS A 391 1.54 -13.61 -15.47
CA LYS A 391 0.32 -13.81 -14.68
C LYS A 391 -0.77 -14.51 -15.44
N LEU A 392 -1.01 -14.14 -16.71
CA LEU A 392 -1.96 -14.83 -17.58
C LEU A 392 -1.56 -16.30 -17.80
N ALA A 393 -0.26 -16.55 -18.00
CA ALA A 393 0.24 -17.93 -18.15
C ALA A 393 0.01 -18.75 -16.88
N ASN A 394 0.24 -18.19 -15.69
CA ASN A 394 -0.03 -18.85 -14.41
C ASN A 394 -1.51 -19.17 -14.21
N TRP A 395 -2.40 -18.35 -14.77
CA TRP A 395 -3.85 -18.60 -14.77
C TRP A 395 -4.31 -19.53 -15.88
N GLY A 396 -3.42 -19.97 -16.78
CA GLY A 396 -3.77 -20.78 -17.94
C GLY A 396 -4.63 -20.02 -18.97
N VAL A 397 -4.56 -18.70 -18.98
CA VAL A 397 -5.34 -17.84 -19.88
C VAL A 397 -4.53 -17.53 -21.13
N SER A 398 -5.09 -17.85 -22.30
CA SER A 398 -4.57 -17.47 -23.60
C SER A 398 -5.33 -16.26 -24.14
N ILE A 399 -4.62 -15.38 -24.85
CA ILE A 399 -5.19 -14.21 -25.52
C ILE A 399 -4.88 -14.24 -27.00
N ASP A 400 -5.61 -13.45 -27.79
CA ASP A 400 -5.38 -13.32 -29.22
C ASP A 400 -4.01 -12.70 -29.53
N THR A 401 -3.47 -13.05 -30.69
CA THR A 401 -2.27 -12.46 -31.26
C THR A 401 -2.60 -11.80 -32.59
N LEU A 402 -2.00 -10.64 -32.85
CA LEU A 402 -2.19 -9.94 -34.12
C LEU A 402 -1.60 -10.77 -35.27
N THR A 403 -2.29 -10.86 -36.40
CA THR A 403 -1.71 -11.34 -37.64
C THR A 403 -0.67 -10.35 -38.16
N LYS A 404 0.17 -10.74 -39.11
CA LYS A 404 1.13 -9.85 -39.73
C LYS A 404 0.48 -8.64 -40.38
N GLU A 405 -0.65 -8.85 -41.03
CA GLU A 405 -1.42 -7.79 -41.67
C GLU A 405 -2.01 -6.82 -40.66
N GLN A 406 -2.54 -7.31 -39.54
CA GLN A 406 -3.04 -6.48 -38.45
C GLN A 406 -1.92 -5.69 -37.78
N HIS A 407 -0.76 -6.32 -37.57
CA HIS A 407 0.42 -5.63 -37.00
C HIS A 407 0.91 -4.53 -37.95
N HIS A 408 1.02 -4.81 -39.24
CA HIS A 408 1.38 -3.82 -40.25
C HIS A 408 0.37 -2.67 -40.30
N TYR A 409 -0.94 -2.96 -40.25
CA TYR A 409 -1.98 -1.92 -40.25
C TYR A 409 -1.89 -0.99 -39.05
N LEU A 410 -1.60 -1.54 -37.87
CA LEU A 410 -1.58 -0.76 -36.62
C LEU A 410 -0.27 0.01 -36.42
N PHE A 411 0.87 -0.56 -36.82
CA PHE A 411 2.20 -0.07 -36.46
C PHE A 411 3.07 0.30 -37.68
N GLY A 412 2.68 -0.02 -38.87
CA GLY A 412 3.42 0.31 -40.11
C GLY A 412 4.68 -0.53 -40.32
N GLU A 413 4.85 -1.64 -39.60
CA GLU A 413 6.02 -2.54 -39.66
C GLU A 413 5.70 -3.86 -40.34
#